data_2546673bf8734a48330cf85c62180bc3
#
_entry.id   2546673bf8734a48330cf85c62180bc3
#
_cell.length_a   1.000
_cell.length_b   1.000
_cell.length_c   1.000
_cell.angle_alpha   90.00
_cell.angle_beta   90.00
_cell.angle_gamma   90.00
#
_symmetry.space_group_name_H-M   'P 1'
#
loop_
_entity.id
_entity.type
_entity.pdbx_description
1 polymer ?
#
loop_
_entity_poly.entity_id
_entity_poly.type
_entity_poly.pdbx_seq_one_letter_code
_entity_poly.pdbx_strand_id
1 'polypeptide(L)'
;MKLSAEEGEACALLEADGLCFLQKNLGEKYLSSTCALYPRVVYLLGNMASGSLTLTCPIARKLLLLGKNPMRLERVQAPLLRDGCWAVQPKMDAGAFRIVQETALALLQQRCYALDERLALLGFFIDRVDEALGARSEERELSDIAEFYLTPAAAELLTYVPFDSAAYMRWLFGWMDEVKRRDWDALFWGRRAGMAEASFNQVAEVYELQGENSLARLEALYAEYRALYREKFLPAHGHVLENYLVNEIFLMAFPCKYEGSILVDWRLLVARWKLLEFFLIAWVKRYEGDVGEEEVLSLIECAEHSTMHFPRYTEAWNAYIQAGEQELLPWMRQMLVCGEC
;
A
#
# COMPACT_ATOMS: atom_id res chain seq x y z
N MET A 1 21.65 -11.81 -22.46
CA MET A 1 20.74 -12.88 -22.95
C MET A 1 19.32 -12.39 -22.65
N LYS A 2 18.55 -12.00 -23.66
CA LYS A 2 17.17 -11.58 -23.51
C LYS A 2 16.33 -12.85 -23.47
N LEU A 3 15.77 -13.21 -22.33
CA LEU A 3 14.65 -14.13 -22.26
C LEU A 3 13.41 -13.33 -22.72
N SER A 4 13.30 -13.09 -24.01
CA SER A 4 12.10 -12.45 -24.55
C SER A 4 11.11 -13.56 -24.86
N ALA A 5 10.23 -13.82 -23.91
CA ALA A 5 8.91 -14.20 -24.32
C ALA A 5 8.27 -12.97 -24.98
N GLU A 6 7.68 -13.08 -26.13
CA GLU A 6 6.75 -12.09 -26.66
C GLU A 6 5.62 -11.90 -25.63
N GLU A 7 4.98 -10.74 -25.59
CA GLU A 7 3.94 -10.46 -24.59
C GLU A 7 2.90 -11.59 -24.57
N GLY A 8 2.79 -12.25 -23.43
CA GLY A 8 1.87 -13.37 -23.21
C GLY A 8 2.45 -14.76 -23.40
N GLU A 9 3.71 -14.90 -23.78
CA GLU A 9 4.40 -16.20 -23.83
C GLU A 9 4.90 -16.64 -22.47
N ALA A 10 4.87 -17.95 -22.24
CA ALA A 10 5.45 -18.55 -21.06
C ALA A 10 6.99 -18.43 -21.09
N CYS A 11 7.61 -18.43 -19.91
CA CYS A 11 9.07 -18.45 -19.79
C CYS A 11 9.66 -19.60 -20.63
N ALA A 12 10.70 -19.32 -21.42
CA ALA A 12 11.37 -20.31 -22.26
C ALA A 12 11.96 -21.52 -21.48
N LEU A 13 12.08 -21.39 -20.15
CA LEU A 13 12.55 -22.45 -19.26
C LEU A 13 11.40 -23.18 -18.54
N LEU A 14 10.15 -22.89 -18.89
CA LEU A 14 8.99 -23.57 -18.34
C LEU A 14 8.75 -24.87 -19.12
N GLU A 15 8.68 -26.00 -18.40
CA GLU A 15 8.37 -27.30 -19.01
C GLU A 15 6.85 -27.51 -19.15
N ALA A 16 6.46 -28.56 -19.84
CA ALA A 16 5.05 -28.90 -20.08
C ALA A 16 4.23 -29.16 -18.80
N ASP A 17 4.91 -29.54 -17.72
CA ASP A 17 4.32 -29.73 -16.38
C ASP A 17 4.18 -28.43 -15.57
N GLY A 18 4.53 -27.29 -16.15
CA GLY A 18 4.46 -25.98 -15.50
C GLY A 18 5.61 -25.68 -14.55
N LEU A 19 6.65 -26.51 -14.48
CA LEU A 19 7.82 -26.32 -13.62
C LEU A 19 9.00 -25.74 -14.39
N CYS A 20 9.87 -25.00 -13.68
CA CYS A 20 11.07 -24.44 -14.25
C CYS A 20 12.14 -25.53 -14.46
N PHE A 21 12.64 -25.70 -15.69
CA PHE A 21 13.70 -26.66 -16.04
C PHE A 21 14.95 -26.50 -15.16
N LEU A 22 15.40 -25.26 -14.94
CA LEU A 22 16.60 -25.01 -14.13
C LEU A 22 16.39 -25.46 -12.68
N GLN A 23 15.26 -25.08 -12.07
CA GLN A 23 14.99 -25.45 -10.68
C GLN A 23 14.84 -26.95 -10.50
N LYS A 24 14.11 -27.60 -11.42
CA LYS A 24 13.80 -29.04 -11.36
C LYS A 24 15.03 -29.91 -11.59
N ASN A 25 15.87 -29.56 -12.56
CA ASN A 25 16.97 -30.43 -12.98
C ASN A 25 18.34 -30.06 -12.39
N LEU A 26 18.55 -28.76 -12.09
CA LEU A 26 19.85 -28.24 -11.63
C LEU A 26 19.82 -27.67 -10.21
N GLY A 27 18.63 -27.31 -9.71
CA GLY A 27 18.42 -26.78 -8.37
C GLY A 27 18.48 -25.24 -8.31
N GLU A 28 18.09 -24.69 -7.16
CA GLU A 28 17.91 -23.24 -6.91
C GLU A 28 19.18 -22.41 -7.20
N LYS A 29 20.37 -22.96 -6.99
CA LYS A 29 21.64 -22.26 -7.22
C LYS A 29 21.87 -21.80 -8.66
N TYR A 30 21.15 -22.38 -9.62
CA TYR A 30 21.23 -22.03 -11.04
C TYR A 30 20.14 -21.05 -11.51
N LEU A 31 19.20 -20.72 -10.63
CA LEU A 31 18.21 -19.68 -10.92
C LEU A 31 18.87 -18.30 -11.00
N SER A 32 18.30 -17.41 -11.81
CA SER A 32 18.64 -15.98 -11.73
C SER A 32 18.27 -15.41 -10.36
N SER A 33 18.92 -14.32 -9.94
CA SER A 33 18.59 -13.66 -8.66
C SER A 33 17.11 -13.32 -8.56
N THR A 34 16.49 -12.83 -9.63
CA THR A 34 15.06 -12.54 -9.70
C THR A 34 14.21 -13.77 -9.42
N CYS A 35 14.49 -14.90 -10.09
CA CYS A 35 13.72 -16.15 -9.91
C CYS A 35 13.94 -16.79 -8.54
N ALA A 36 15.14 -16.66 -7.98
CA ALA A 36 15.49 -17.23 -6.68
C ALA A 36 14.89 -16.41 -5.52
N LEU A 37 14.78 -15.08 -5.68
CA LEU A 37 14.23 -14.20 -4.65
C LEU A 37 12.70 -14.14 -4.69
N TYR A 38 12.08 -14.13 -5.88
CA TYR A 38 10.63 -14.05 -5.98
C TYR A 38 9.94 -15.18 -5.21
N PRO A 39 8.93 -14.89 -4.39
CA PRO A 39 8.27 -13.61 -4.18
C PRO A 39 8.87 -12.76 -3.02
N ARG A 40 10.05 -13.06 -2.52
CA ARG A 40 10.67 -12.34 -1.41
C ARG A 40 11.18 -10.97 -1.86
N VAL A 41 10.88 -9.96 -1.06
CA VAL A 41 11.44 -8.60 -1.19
C VAL A 41 12.18 -8.31 0.11
N VAL A 42 13.48 -8.02 0.01
CA VAL A 42 14.33 -7.77 1.18
C VAL A 42 15.08 -6.46 0.99
N TYR A 43 14.95 -5.58 1.95
CA TYR A 43 15.68 -4.32 2.02
C TYR A 43 16.77 -4.39 3.08
N LEU A 44 17.96 -3.93 2.73
CA LEU A 44 19.09 -3.79 3.64
C LEU A 44 19.13 -2.35 4.17
N LEU A 45 19.11 -2.20 5.48
CA LEU A 45 19.20 -0.93 6.22
C LEU A 45 20.41 -1.03 7.15
N GLY A 46 21.59 -0.62 6.65
CA GLY A 46 22.84 -0.79 7.37
C GLY A 46 23.13 -2.28 7.65
N ASN A 47 23.16 -2.66 8.93
CA ASN A 47 23.42 -4.03 9.37
C ASN A 47 22.13 -4.87 9.63
N MET A 48 20.96 -4.29 9.34
CA MET A 48 19.67 -4.98 9.44
C MET A 48 19.10 -5.28 8.06
N ALA A 49 18.20 -6.25 8.02
CA ALA A 49 17.36 -6.53 6.87
C ALA A 49 15.88 -6.50 7.29
N SER A 50 15.06 -5.87 6.46
CA SER A 50 13.61 -5.93 6.57
C SER A 50 13.05 -6.57 5.32
N GLY A 51 12.08 -7.46 5.44
CA GLY A 51 11.57 -8.16 4.29
C GLY A 51 10.15 -8.65 4.43
N SER A 52 9.51 -8.82 3.26
CA SER A 52 8.19 -9.42 3.13
C SER A 52 8.07 -10.15 1.79
N LEU A 53 6.85 -10.53 1.44
CA LEU A 53 6.54 -11.14 0.16
C LEU A 53 5.72 -10.16 -0.69
N THR A 54 6.05 -10.08 -2.00
CA THR A 54 5.23 -9.31 -2.92
C THR A 54 3.87 -9.96 -3.14
N LEU A 55 2.82 -9.15 -3.16
CA LEU A 55 1.45 -9.59 -3.36
C LEU A 55 1.13 -9.92 -4.84
N THR A 56 2.09 -9.73 -5.73
CA THR A 56 1.99 -10.19 -7.13
C THR A 56 2.05 -11.72 -7.26
N CYS A 57 2.57 -12.42 -6.23
CA CYS A 57 2.53 -13.88 -6.16
C CYS A 57 1.17 -14.34 -5.61
N PRO A 58 0.39 -15.14 -6.36
CA PRO A 58 -0.94 -15.55 -5.92
C PRO A 58 -0.92 -16.38 -4.62
N ILE A 59 0.10 -17.19 -4.40
CA ILE A 59 0.24 -18.00 -3.17
C ILE A 59 0.62 -17.10 -1.99
N ALA A 60 1.62 -16.22 -2.16
CA ALA A 60 2.03 -15.29 -1.10
C ALA A 60 0.86 -14.37 -0.70
N ARG A 61 0.12 -13.85 -1.68
CA ARG A 61 -1.05 -13.01 -1.48
C ARG A 61 -2.13 -13.69 -0.63
N LYS A 62 -2.49 -14.93 -0.95
CA LYS A 62 -3.47 -15.71 -0.16
C LYS A 62 -2.97 -15.97 1.26
N LEU A 63 -1.72 -16.38 1.42
CA LEU A 63 -1.13 -16.66 2.73
C LEU A 63 -1.05 -15.42 3.62
N LEU A 64 -0.68 -14.27 3.05
CA LEU A 64 -0.53 -13.02 3.79
C LEU A 64 -1.88 -12.39 4.13
N LEU A 65 -2.81 -12.35 3.17
CA LEU A 65 -4.00 -11.50 3.30
C LEU A 65 -5.20 -12.20 3.94
N LEU A 66 -5.40 -13.51 3.71
CA LEU A 66 -6.59 -14.20 4.19
C LEU A 66 -6.52 -14.65 5.66
N GLY A 67 -5.38 -14.52 6.31
CA GLY A 67 -5.23 -14.84 7.73
C GLY A 67 -6.04 -13.89 8.62
N LYS A 68 -6.97 -14.42 9.43
CA LYS A 68 -7.79 -13.61 10.36
C LYS A 68 -7.05 -13.15 11.62
N ASN A 69 -5.96 -13.84 11.96
CA ASN A 69 -5.08 -13.44 13.06
C ASN A 69 -4.15 -12.31 12.62
N PRO A 70 -3.85 -11.35 13.51
CA PRO A 70 -2.88 -10.29 13.20
C PRO A 70 -1.54 -10.86 12.74
N MET A 71 -0.96 -10.27 11.70
CA MET A 71 0.40 -10.62 11.26
C MET A 71 1.40 -10.30 12.36
N ARG A 72 2.42 -11.14 12.50
CA ARG A 72 3.47 -10.97 13.51
C ARG A 72 4.80 -10.75 12.84
N LEU A 73 5.58 -9.82 13.40
CA LEU A 73 6.98 -9.63 13.05
C LEU A 73 7.78 -10.77 13.68
N GLU A 74 8.53 -11.49 12.86
CA GLU A 74 9.46 -12.52 13.34
C GLU A 74 10.91 -12.08 13.05
N ARG A 75 11.75 -12.15 14.07
CA ARG A 75 13.19 -11.89 13.93
C ARG A 75 13.90 -13.22 13.69
N VAL A 76 14.53 -13.31 12.54
CA VAL A 76 15.27 -14.50 12.14
C VAL A 76 16.72 -14.15 11.84
N GLN A 77 17.65 -15.04 12.19
CA GLN A 77 19.00 -15.01 11.65
C GLN A 77 19.01 -15.96 10.47
N ALA A 78 19.12 -15.42 9.28
CA ALA A 78 19.20 -16.21 8.06
C ALA A 78 20.35 -15.70 7.20
N PRO A 79 21.09 -16.59 6.50
CA PRO A 79 22.02 -16.15 5.49
C PRO A 79 21.24 -15.42 4.39
N LEU A 80 21.75 -14.28 3.93
CA LEU A 80 21.21 -13.64 2.73
C LEU A 80 21.39 -14.59 1.56
N LEU A 81 20.28 -15.02 0.97
CA LEU A 81 20.27 -16.08 -0.01
C LEU A 81 21.03 -15.74 -1.28
N ARG A 82 21.17 -14.44 -1.65
CA ARG A 82 21.94 -13.94 -2.82
C ARG A 82 22.15 -12.42 -2.81
N ASP A 83 23.05 -11.96 -3.70
CA ASP A 83 23.20 -10.56 -4.09
C ASP A 83 21.94 -10.08 -4.85
N GLY A 84 20.96 -9.58 -4.14
CA GLY A 84 19.68 -9.18 -4.74
C GLY A 84 18.78 -8.44 -3.75
N CYS A 85 19.29 -8.17 -2.57
CA CYS A 85 18.63 -7.30 -1.61
C CYS A 85 18.77 -5.84 -2.05
N TRP A 86 17.71 -5.07 -1.84
CA TRP A 86 17.69 -3.65 -2.16
C TRP A 86 18.34 -2.88 -1.02
N ALA A 87 19.43 -2.16 -1.28
CA ALA A 87 20.01 -1.26 -0.29
C ALA A 87 19.15 0.01 -0.21
N VAL A 88 18.76 0.36 0.99
CA VAL A 88 18.05 1.61 1.30
C VAL A 88 18.92 2.44 2.22
N GLN A 89 19.01 3.74 1.95
CA GLN A 89 19.70 4.67 2.83
C GLN A 89 18.86 4.84 4.11
N PRO A 90 19.39 4.43 5.28
CA PRO A 90 18.63 4.59 6.52
C PRO A 90 18.54 6.08 6.86
N LYS A 91 17.33 6.55 7.14
CA LYS A 91 17.07 7.91 7.65
C LYS A 91 17.29 8.03 9.15
N MET A 92 17.51 6.91 9.81
CA MET A 92 17.69 6.76 11.24
C MET A 92 18.56 5.55 11.55
N ASP A 93 19.03 5.43 12.76
CA ASP A 93 19.77 4.25 13.21
C ASP A 93 18.85 3.02 13.36
N ALA A 94 19.47 1.86 13.60
CA ALA A 94 18.78 0.58 13.66
C ALA A 94 17.78 0.49 14.82
N GLY A 95 18.07 1.15 15.95
CA GLY A 95 17.19 1.17 17.12
C GLY A 95 15.95 2.00 16.86
N ALA A 96 16.13 3.23 16.35
CA ALA A 96 15.05 4.11 15.95
C ALA A 96 14.16 3.47 14.87
N PHE A 97 14.76 2.88 13.83
CA PHE A 97 14.01 2.17 12.79
C PHE A 97 13.11 1.07 13.36
N ARG A 98 13.66 0.28 14.29
CA ARG A 98 12.91 -0.78 14.94
C ARG A 98 11.72 -0.24 15.75
N ILE A 99 11.92 0.81 16.55
CA ILE A 99 10.85 1.44 17.35
C ILE A 99 9.75 1.91 16.41
N VAL A 100 10.10 2.60 15.33
CA VAL A 100 9.13 3.12 14.35
C VAL A 100 8.36 2.00 13.66
N GLN A 101 9.03 0.96 13.23
CA GLN A 101 8.40 -0.15 12.52
C GLN A 101 7.49 -0.98 13.44
N GLU A 102 7.93 -1.29 14.67
CA GLU A 102 7.12 -2.01 15.66
C GLU A 102 5.89 -1.18 16.09
N THR A 103 6.05 0.14 16.26
CA THR A 103 4.92 1.03 16.59
C THR A 103 3.94 1.15 15.43
N ALA A 104 4.43 1.32 14.19
CA ALA A 104 3.58 1.35 13.00
C ALA A 104 2.73 0.07 12.88
N LEU A 105 3.36 -1.10 13.11
CA LEU A 105 2.66 -2.38 13.12
C LEU A 105 1.59 -2.41 14.22
N ALA A 106 1.94 -2.01 15.44
CA ALA A 106 1.00 -2.01 16.57
C ALA A 106 -0.19 -1.07 16.32
N LEU A 107 0.05 0.14 15.80
CA LEU A 107 -1.01 1.10 15.45
C LEU A 107 -1.94 0.56 14.37
N LEU A 108 -1.40 -0.01 13.30
CA LEU A 108 -2.22 -0.60 12.23
C LEU A 108 -3.06 -1.79 12.68
N GLN A 109 -2.71 -2.43 13.79
CA GLN A 109 -3.43 -3.57 14.35
C GLN A 109 -4.35 -3.23 15.54
N GLN A 110 -4.51 -1.94 15.88
CA GLN A 110 -5.47 -1.49 16.90
C GLN A 110 -6.91 -1.55 16.40
N ARG A 111 -7.50 -2.74 16.39
CA ARG A 111 -8.83 -3.03 15.82
C ARG A 111 -10.02 -2.32 16.50
N CYS A 112 -9.77 -1.60 17.59
CA CYS A 112 -10.76 -0.70 18.20
C CYS A 112 -10.98 0.59 17.40
N TYR A 113 -10.11 0.90 16.45
CA TYR A 113 -10.21 2.05 15.56
C TYR A 113 -10.45 1.60 14.11
N ALA A 114 -11.13 2.42 13.31
CA ALA A 114 -11.22 2.23 11.87
C ALA A 114 -9.83 2.35 11.20
N LEU A 115 -9.64 1.76 10.01
CA LEU A 115 -8.32 1.78 9.34
C LEU A 115 -7.81 3.19 9.06
N ASP A 116 -8.70 4.12 8.65
CA ASP A 116 -8.32 5.52 8.44
C ASP A 116 -7.90 6.21 9.73
N GLU A 117 -8.52 5.89 10.86
CA GLU A 117 -8.14 6.39 12.18
C GLU A 117 -6.77 5.86 12.62
N ARG A 118 -6.47 4.58 12.36
CA ARG A 118 -5.15 3.99 12.60
C ARG A 118 -4.06 4.66 11.76
N LEU A 119 -4.36 4.96 10.49
CA LEU A 119 -3.47 5.69 9.61
C LEU A 119 -3.27 7.14 10.04
N ALA A 120 -4.30 7.80 10.60
CA ALA A 120 -4.17 9.13 11.16
C ALA A 120 -3.27 9.12 12.41
N LEU A 121 -3.49 8.19 13.34
CA LEU A 121 -2.62 8.03 14.52
C LEU A 121 -1.17 7.73 14.10
N LEU A 122 -0.97 6.88 13.09
CA LEU A 122 0.36 6.62 12.52
C LEU A 122 0.98 7.90 11.94
N GLY A 123 0.20 8.75 11.26
CA GLY A 123 0.68 10.01 10.72
C GLY A 123 1.13 11.00 11.78
N PHE A 124 0.36 11.18 12.84
CA PHE A 124 0.77 11.99 14.00
C PHE A 124 2.02 11.42 14.68
N PHE A 125 2.11 10.11 14.81
CA PHE A 125 3.31 9.45 15.35
C PHE A 125 4.54 9.73 14.47
N ILE A 126 4.44 9.54 13.15
CA ILE A 126 5.54 9.76 12.21
C ILE A 126 5.99 11.23 12.22
N ASP A 127 5.07 12.18 12.30
CA ASP A 127 5.37 13.62 12.39
C ASP A 127 6.21 13.93 13.64
N ARG A 128 5.80 13.40 14.79
CA ARG A 128 6.56 13.57 16.04
C ARG A 128 7.94 12.91 15.99
N VAL A 129 8.03 11.74 15.37
CA VAL A 129 9.32 11.06 15.17
C VAL A 129 10.21 11.88 14.21
N ASP A 130 9.68 12.43 13.12
CA ASP A 130 10.44 13.25 12.17
C ASP A 130 11.03 14.50 12.85
N GLU A 131 10.24 15.18 13.70
CA GLU A 131 10.71 16.28 14.54
C GLU A 131 11.83 15.84 15.51
N ALA A 132 11.64 14.72 16.21
CA ALA A 132 12.60 14.20 17.16
C ALA A 132 13.93 13.82 16.49
N LEU A 133 13.87 13.17 15.32
CA LEU A 133 15.06 12.85 14.52
C LEU A 133 15.79 14.12 14.05
N GLY A 134 15.05 15.16 13.65
CA GLY A 134 15.61 16.47 13.30
C GLY A 134 16.32 17.14 14.47
N ALA A 135 15.82 16.97 15.69
CA ALA A 135 16.43 17.44 16.95
C ALA A 135 17.56 16.53 17.46
N ARG A 136 17.84 15.41 16.80
CA ARG A 136 18.81 14.37 17.21
C ARG A 136 18.49 13.77 18.58
N SER A 137 17.23 13.52 18.83
CA SER A 137 16.75 12.92 20.06
C SER A 137 17.28 11.50 20.26
N GLU A 138 17.39 11.10 21.53
CA GLU A 138 17.85 9.75 21.92
C GLU A 138 16.76 8.70 21.67
N GLU A 139 17.14 7.42 21.55
CA GLU A 139 16.23 6.27 21.43
C GLU A 139 15.14 6.22 22.52
N ARG A 140 15.47 6.68 23.73
CA ARG A 140 14.53 6.76 24.83
C ARG A 140 13.37 7.71 24.55
N GLU A 141 13.64 8.88 23.99
CA GLU A 141 12.59 9.85 23.63
C GLU A 141 11.68 9.28 22.54
N LEU A 142 12.24 8.59 21.56
CA LEU A 142 11.45 7.89 20.53
C LEU A 142 10.57 6.80 21.14
N SER A 143 11.06 6.08 22.16
CA SER A 143 10.27 5.08 22.88
C SER A 143 9.13 5.72 23.67
N ASP A 144 9.37 6.86 24.33
CA ASP A 144 8.34 7.58 25.07
C ASP A 144 7.25 8.13 24.12
N ILE A 145 7.64 8.64 22.93
CA ILE A 145 6.72 9.03 21.87
C ILE A 145 5.87 7.83 21.42
N ALA A 146 6.51 6.69 21.14
CA ALA A 146 5.84 5.47 20.71
C ALA A 146 4.82 4.98 21.73
N GLU A 147 5.19 4.97 23.02
CA GLU A 147 4.31 4.57 24.10
C GLU A 147 3.05 5.45 24.17
N PHE A 148 3.20 6.79 24.05
CA PHE A 148 2.05 7.70 24.03
C PHE A 148 1.03 7.34 22.96
N TYR A 149 1.48 7.12 21.70
CA TYR A 149 0.58 6.82 20.58
C TYR A 149 -0.11 5.45 20.66
N LEU A 150 0.40 4.57 21.50
CA LEU A 150 -0.25 3.27 21.77
C LEU A 150 -1.26 3.34 22.93
N THR A 151 -1.41 4.50 23.58
CA THR A 151 -2.41 4.72 24.64
C THR A 151 -3.73 5.25 24.10
N PRO A 152 -4.86 5.07 24.81
CA PRO A 152 -6.14 5.68 24.43
C PRO A 152 -6.11 7.23 24.38
N ALA A 153 -5.18 7.87 25.08
CA ALA A 153 -5.07 9.33 25.06
C ALA A 153 -4.75 9.90 23.67
N ALA A 154 -4.02 9.15 22.84
CA ALA A 154 -3.73 9.56 21.49
C ALA A 154 -4.98 9.67 20.61
N ALA A 155 -6.08 8.98 20.95
CA ALA A 155 -7.33 9.05 20.19
C ALA A 155 -7.97 10.45 20.19
N GLU A 156 -7.67 11.30 21.18
CA GLU A 156 -8.13 12.69 21.18
C GLU A 156 -7.66 13.46 19.95
N LEU A 157 -6.50 13.09 19.38
CA LEU A 157 -5.94 13.71 18.19
C LEU A 157 -6.85 13.50 16.96
N LEU A 158 -7.64 12.44 16.91
CA LEU A 158 -8.55 12.15 15.79
C LEU A 158 -9.63 13.23 15.64
N THR A 159 -9.97 13.94 16.71
CA THR A 159 -10.95 15.04 16.69
C THR A 159 -10.48 16.22 15.82
N TYR A 160 -9.18 16.35 15.57
CA TYR A 160 -8.61 17.37 14.70
C TYR A 160 -8.65 17.03 13.21
N VAL A 161 -9.10 15.82 12.84
CA VAL A 161 -9.10 15.29 11.47
C VAL A 161 -10.54 15.05 10.95
N PRO A 162 -11.41 16.10 10.90
CA PRO A 162 -12.68 15.97 10.22
C PRO A 162 -12.45 15.78 8.72
N PHE A 163 -13.12 14.79 8.13
CA PHE A 163 -12.96 14.47 6.71
C PHE A 163 -13.54 15.54 5.79
N ASP A 164 -12.76 15.98 4.80
CA ASP A 164 -13.18 16.87 3.72
C ASP A 164 -13.40 16.05 2.44
N SER A 165 -14.63 15.56 2.26
CA SER A 165 -15.01 14.74 1.11
C SER A 165 -14.82 15.48 -0.21
N ALA A 166 -15.08 16.79 -0.25
CA ALA A 166 -14.90 17.61 -1.44
C ALA A 166 -13.41 17.71 -1.84
N ALA A 167 -12.52 17.90 -0.87
CA ALA A 167 -11.07 17.91 -1.12
C ALA A 167 -10.59 16.52 -1.59
N TYR A 168 -11.09 15.45 -0.97
CA TYR A 168 -10.77 14.08 -1.38
C TYR A 168 -11.21 13.79 -2.82
N MET A 169 -12.44 14.13 -3.18
CA MET A 169 -12.94 13.93 -4.54
C MET A 169 -12.12 14.74 -5.56
N ARG A 170 -11.79 16.00 -5.27
CA ARG A 170 -10.93 16.81 -6.16
C ARG A 170 -9.55 16.18 -6.36
N TRP A 171 -8.93 15.69 -5.29
CA TRP A 171 -7.65 15.03 -5.33
C TRP A 171 -7.70 13.74 -6.17
N LEU A 172 -8.68 12.89 -5.91
CA LEU A 172 -8.85 11.60 -6.56
C LEU A 172 -9.13 11.75 -8.07
N PHE A 173 -10.09 12.59 -8.44
CA PHE A 173 -10.42 12.81 -9.85
C PHE A 173 -9.33 13.59 -10.58
N GLY A 174 -8.62 14.48 -9.91
CA GLY A 174 -7.40 15.10 -10.44
C GLY A 174 -6.33 14.07 -10.82
N TRP A 175 -6.15 13.05 -9.98
CA TRP A 175 -5.27 11.92 -10.32
C TRP A 175 -5.80 11.10 -11.51
N MET A 176 -7.08 10.77 -11.51
CA MET A 176 -7.68 10.02 -12.61
C MET A 176 -7.56 10.77 -13.94
N ASP A 177 -7.72 12.08 -13.95
CA ASP A 177 -7.54 12.92 -15.13
C ASP A 177 -6.07 12.99 -15.56
N GLU A 178 -5.13 13.01 -14.62
CA GLU A 178 -3.70 12.93 -14.92
C GLU A 178 -3.35 11.60 -15.58
N VAL A 179 -3.90 10.49 -15.10
CA VAL A 179 -3.71 9.16 -15.70
C VAL A 179 -4.32 9.10 -17.11
N LYS A 180 -5.54 9.62 -17.31
CA LYS A 180 -6.21 9.65 -18.62
C LYS A 180 -5.46 10.49 -19.67
N ARG A 181 -4.78 11.55 -19.25
CA ARG A 181 -3.96 12.40 -20.14
C ARG A 181 -2.65 11.73 -20.56
N ARG A 182 -2.24 10.67 -19.87
CA ARG A 182 -1.04 9.91 -20.19
C ARG A 182 -1.38 8.76 -21.13
N ASP A 183 -0.40 8.36 -21.91
CA ASP A 183 -0.49 7.14 -22.70
C ASP A 183 -0.46 5.92 -21.78
N TRP A 184 -1.52 5.11 -21.80
CA TRP A 184 -1.62 3.87 -21.03
C TRP A 184 -0.47 2.92 -21.31
N ASP A 185 -0.06 2.77 -22.58
CA ASP A 185 1.05 1.90 -22.96
C ASP A 185 2.39 2.43 -22.43
N ALA A 186 2.48 3.74 -22.17
CA ALA A 186 3.64 4.34 -21.53
C ALA A 186 3.67 4.16 -20.00
N LEU A 187 2.49 4.02 -19.38
CA LEU A 187 2.36 3.81 -17.93
C LEU A 187 2.37 2.33 -17.55
N PHE A 188 1.75 1.48 -18.35
CA PHE A 188 1.55 0.04 -18.10
C PHE A 188 1.98 -0.78 -19.32
N TRP A 189 2.25 -2.08 -19.12
CA TRP A 189 2.68 -2.99 -20.19
C TRP A 189 1.71 -4.17 -20.35
N GLY A 190 1.42 -4.52 -21.61
CA GLY A 190 0.76 -5.75 -21.99
C GLY A 190 -0.59 -6.01 -21.34
N ARG A 191 -0.89 -7.24 -20.98
CA ARG A 191 -2.19 -7.67 -20.40
C ARG A 191 -2.62 -6.86 -19.18
N ARG A 192 -1.69 -6.27 -18.46
CA ARG A 192 -1.95 -5.51 -17.22
C ARG A 192 -2.39 -4.09 -17.48
N ALA A 193 -1.99 -3.50 -18.61
CA ALA A 193 -2.60 -2.27 -19.08
C ALA A 193 -4.11 -2.43 -19.23
N GLY A 194 -4.55 -3.53 -19.85
CA GLY A 194 -5.97 -3.85 -19.96
C GLY A 194 -6.69 -4.09 -18.62
N MET A 195 -6.02 -4.67 -17.62
CA MET A 195 -6.61 -4.85 -16.28
C MET A 195 -6.77 -3.52 -15.54
N ALA A 196 -5.76 -2.66 -15.60
CA ALA A 196 -5.82 -1.33 -15.02
C ALA A 196 -6.90 -0.48 -15.69
N GLU A 197 -6.93 -0.47 -17.04
CA GLU A 197 -7.95 0.21 -17.82
C GLU A 197 -9.36 -0.29 -17.49
N ALA A 198 -9.57 -1.61 -17.43
CA ALA A 198 -10.85 -2.21 -17.06
C ALA A 198 -11.30 -1.76 -15.66
N SER A 199 -10.39 -1.71 -14.69
CA SER A 199 -10.69 -1.24 -13.34
C SER A 199 -11.08 0.25 -13.32
N PHE A 200 -10.36 1.10 -14.07
CA PHE A 200 -10.71 2.52 -14.21
C PHE A 200 -12.05 2.72 -14.94
N ASN A 201 -12.32 1.95 -16.00
CA ASN A 201 -13.58 2.03 -16.74
C ASN A 201 -14.76 1.61 -15.86
N GLN A 202 -14.58 0.59 -15.00
CA GLN A 202 -15.57 0.16 -14.05
C GLN A 202 -15.90 1.24 -13.01
N VAL A 203 -14.87 1.92 -12.47
CA VAL A 203 -15.06 3.06 -11.58
C VAL A 203 -15.81 4.18 -12.29
N ALA A 204 -15.42 4.49 -13.53
CA ALA A 204 -16.07 5.51 -14.33
C ALA A 204 -17.56 5.22 -14.58
N GLU A 205 -17.91 3.95 -14.79
CA GLU A 205 -19.30 3.49 -14.94
C GLU A 205 -20.07 3.64 -13.62
N VAL A 206 -19.52 3.12 -12.51
CA VAL A 206 -20.18 3.13 -11.18
C VAL A 206 -20.41 4.55 -10.67
N TYR A 207 -19.45 5.46 -10.88
CA TYR A 207 -19.60 6.86 -10.48
C TYR A 207 -20.19 7.75 -11.58
N GLU A 208 -20.73 7.17 -12.66
CA GLU A 208 -21.39 7.91 -13.75
C GLU A 208 -20.48 8.97 -14.39
N LEU A 209 -19.15 8.75 -14.44
CA LEU A 209 -18.18 9.76 -14.87
C LEU A 209 -18.22 10.11 -16.37
N GLN A 210 -19.07 9.45 -17.15
CA GLN A 210 -19.27 9.75 -18.57
C GLN A 210 -20.19 10.95 -18.83
N GLY A 211 -20.83 11.47 -17.76
CA GLY A 211 -21.73 12.62 -17.79
C GLY A 211 -21.15 13.89 -17.16
N GLU A 212 -21.87 15.00 -17.27
CA GLU A 212 -21.56 16.23 -16.50
C GLU A 212 -21.98 16.04 -15.02
N ASN A 213 -21.10 15.51 -14.20
CA ASN A 213 -21.34 15.35 -12.77
C ASN A 213 -20.78 16.52 -11.99
N SER A 214 -21.62 17.14 -11.14
CA SER A 214 -21.15 18.11 -10.17
C SER A 214 -20.36 17.42 -9.05
N LEU A 215 -19.41 18.13 -8.45
CA LEU A 215 -18.67 17.63 -7.28
C LEU A 215 -19.62 17.12 -6.18
N ALA A 216 -20.70 17.87 -5.89
CA ALA A 216 -21.71 17.48 -4.92
C ALA A 216 -22.41 16.15 -5.24
N ARG A 217 -22.63 15.82 -6.52
CA ARG A 217 -23.16 14.52 -6.93
C ARG A 217 -22.17 13.40 -6.63
N LEU A 218 -20.89 13.61 -6.95
CA LEU A 218 -19.83 12.64 -6.69
C LEU A 218 -19.63 12.38 -5.19
N GLU A 219 -19.70 13.43 -4.37
CA GLU A 219 -19.67 13.31 -2.90
C GLU A 219 -20.85 12.49 -2.38
N ALA A 220 -22.05 12.75 -2.89
CA ALA A 220 -23.24 12.00 -2.49
C ALA A 220 -23.14 10.51 -2.86
N LEU A 221 -22.67 10.19 -4.09
CA LEU A 221 -22.45 8.82 -4.53
C LEU A 221 -21.38 8.12 -3.67
N TYR A 222 -20.28 8.81 -3.40
CA TYR A 222 -19.22 8.26 -2.54
C TYR A 222 -19.72 7.95 -1.14
N ALA A 223 -20.48 8.86 -0.53
CA ALA A 223 -21.05 8.65 0.80
C ALA A 223 -22.01 7.44 0.82
N GLU A 224 -22.91 7.33 -0.19
CA GLU A 224 -23.81 6.17 -0.34
C GLU A 224 -23.04 4.86 -0.47
N TYR A 225 -22.05 4.82 -1.38
CA TYR A 225 -21.33 3.57 -1.68
C TYR A 225 -20.39 3.18 -0.54
N ARG A 226 -19.82 4.17 0.15
CA ARG A 226 -19.03 3.95 1.34
C ARG A 226 -19.86 3.40 2.50
N ALA A 227 -21.10 3.82 2.65
CA ALA A 227 -22.01 3.23 3.64
C ALA A 227 -22.24 1.73 3.37
N LEU A 228 -22.47 1.35 2.11
CA LEU A 228 -22.60 -0.06 1.71
C LEU A 228 -21.30 -0.85 1.97
N TYR A 229 -20.15 -0.26 1.64
CA TYR A 229 -18.83 -0.84 1.91
C TYR A 229 -18.62 -1.11 3.40
N ARG A 230 -18.96 -0.15 4.26
CA ARG A 230 -18.87 -0.32 5.72
C ARG A 230 -19.82 -1.41 6.25
N GLU A 231 -21.05 -1.44 5.75
CA GLU A 231 -22.08 -2.37 6.24
C GLU A 231 -21.85 -3.81 5.76
N LYS A 232 -21.53 -4.00 4.47
CA LYS A 232 -21.49 -5.32 3.84
C LYS A 232 -20.09 -5.92 3.73
N PHE A 233 -19.08 -5.09 3.41
CA PHE A 233 -17.77 -5.57 3.06
C PHE A 233 -16.81 -5.62 4.25
N LEU A 234 -16.67 -4.54 5.02
CA LEU A 234 -15.69 -4.46 6.11
C LEU A 234 -15.84 -5.55 7.18
N PRO A 235 -17.05 -5.97 7.61
CA PRO A 235 -17.16 -7.03 8.61
C PRO A 235 -16.57 -8.37 8.16
N ALA A 236 -16.61 -8.67 6.87
CA ALA A 236 -16.07 -9.91 6.31
C ALA A 236 -14.60 -9.79 5.93
N HIS A 237 -14.15 -8.66 5.37
CA HIS A 237 -12.86 -8.49 4.71
C HIS A 237 -11.92 -7.46 5.35
N GLY A 238 -12.31 -6.81 6.45
CA GLY A 238 -11.48 -5.79 7.11
C GLY A 238 -10.09 -6.31 7.52
N HIS A 239 -9.97 -7.60 7.87
CA HIS A 239 -8.69 -8.23 8.17
C HIS A 239 -7.77 -8.34 6.95
N VAL A 240 -8.33 -8.50 5.74
CA VAL A 240 -7.55 -8.52 4.48
C VAL A 240 -6.88 -7.18 4.25
N LEU A 241 -7.62 -6.10 4.53
CA LEU A 241 -7.14 -4.73 4.35
C LEU A 241 -6.11 -4.34 5.42
N GLU A 242 -6.32 -4.76 6.67
CA GLU A 242 -5.31 -4.63 7.74
C GLU A 242 -4.01 -5.34 7.33
N ASN A 243 -4.11 -6.58 6.89
CA ASN A 243 -2.96 -7.37 6.45
C ASN A 243 -2.25 -6.76 5.25
N TYR A 244 -3.01 -6.16 4.31
CA TYR A 244 -2.43 -5.40 3.20
C TYR A 244 -1.57 -4.24 3.71
N LEU A 245 -2.10 -3.38 4.57
CA LEU A 245 -1.37 -2.24 5.12
C LEU A 245 -0.14 -2.67 5.94
N VAL A 246 -0.28 -3.71 6.74
CA VAL A 246 0.84 -4.28 7.51
C VAL A 246 1.93 -4.81 6.58
N ASN A 247 1.56 -5.52 5.50
CA ASN A 247 2.54 -5.99 4.51
C ASN A 247 3.28 -4.83 3.83
N GLU A 248 2.58 -3.73 3.52
CA GLU A 248 3.18 -2.53 2.93
C GLU A 248 4.28 -1.91 3.82
N ILE A 249 4.14 -1.93 5.14
CA ILE A 249 5.19 -1.47 6.09
C ILE A 249 6.52 -2.19 5.81
N PHE A 250 6.48 -3.51 5.59
CA PHE A 250 7.68 -4.30 5.33
C PHE A 250 8.11 -4.25 3.88
N LEU A 251 7.16 -4.34 2.96
CA LEU A 251 7.38 -4.34 1.51
C LEU A 251 7.99 -3.03 1.02
N MET A 252 7.75 -1.93 1.72
CA MET A 252 8.24 -0.59 1.39
C MET A 252 9.41 -0.13 2.26
N ALA A 253 9.98 -0.99 3.11
CA ALA A 253 11.00 -0.58 4.09
C ALA A 253 10.62 0.70 4.84
N PHE A 254 9.33 0.82 5.20
CA PHE A 254 8.76 1.99 5.84
C PHE A 254 9.46 2.31 7.16
N PRO A 255 9.81 3.57 7.43
CA PRO A 255 9.58 4.78 6.62
C PRO A 255 10.86 5.27 5.91
N CYS A 256 11.65 4.39 5.32
CA CYS A 256 12.98 4.70 4.78
C CYS A 256 13.12 4.52 3.27
N LYS A 257 12.04 4.25 2.52
CA LYS A 257 12.14 3.92 1.09
C LYS A 257 12.39 5.13 0.19
N TYR A 258 11.74 6.25 0.46
CA TYR A 258 11.80 7.43 -0.39
C TYR A 258 12.73 8.50 0.21
N GLU A 259 13.30 9.35 -0.63
CA GLU A 259 14.13 10.47 -0.19
C GLU A 259 13.29 11.53 0.57
N GLY A 260 13.96 12.33 1.39
CA GLY A 260 13.34 13.40 2.17
C GLY A 260 12.85 12.95 3.55
N SER A 261 11.84 13.63 4.10
CA SER A 261 11.23 13.35 5.39
C SER A 261 10.56 11.97 5.42
N ILE A 262 10.49 11.35 6.59
CA ILE A 262 9.77 10.08 6.79
C ILE A 262 8.26 10.23 6.57
N LEU A 263 7.72 11.45 6.65
CA LEU A 263 6.33 11.77 6.29
C LEU A 263 6.02 11.49 4.82
N VAL A 264 6.99 11.56 3.92
CA VAL A 264 6.79 11.21 2.50
C VAL A 264 6.38 9.76 2.35
N ASP A 265 7.05 8.85 3.07
CA ASP A 265 6.70 7.42 3.05
C ASP A 265 5.29 7.17 3.58
N TRP A 266 4.90 7.87 4.66
CA TRP A 266 3.55 7.76 5.22
C TRP A 266 2.48 8.30 4.25
N ARG A 267 2.70 9.48 3.64
CA ARG A 267 1.76 10.02 2.64
C ARG A 267 1.55 9.09 1.47
N LEU A 268 2.63 8.47 0.98
CA LEU A 268 2.54 7.52 -0.11
C LEU A 268 1.82 6.22 0.29
N LEU A 269 2.00 5.75 1.52
CA LEU A 269 1.24 4.63 2.07
C LEU A 269 -0.25 4.94 2.09
N VAL A 270 -0.64 6.10 2.67
CA VAL A 270 -2.05 6.52 2.76
C VAL A 270 -2.64 6.74 1.37
N ALA A 271 -1.93 7.41 0.47
CA ALA A 271 -2.44 7.66 -0.88
C ALA A 271 -2.71 6.37 -1.66
N ARG A 272 -1.83 5.36 -1.54
CA ARG A 272 -2.06 4.03 -2.12
C ARG A 272 -3.26 3.34 -1.50
N TRP A 273 -3.37 3.40 -0.19
CA TRP A 273 -4.52 2.87 0.54
C TRP A 273 -5.83 3.51 0.05
N LYS A 274 -5.89 4.83 -0.02
CA LYS A 274 -7.09 5.56 -0.42
C LYS A 274 -7.50 5.32 -1.87
N LEU A 275 -6.53 5.12 -2.75
CA LEU A 275 -6.82 4.72 -4.12
C LEU A 275 -7.39 3.29 -4.17
N LEU A 276 -6.77 2.34 -3.47
CA LEU A 276 -7.27 0.96 -3.38
C LEU A 276 -8.67 0.91 -2.77
N GLU A 277 -8.89 1.61 -1.65
CA GLU A 277 -10.19 1.70 -0.99
C GLU A 277 -11.27 2.24 -1.94
N PHE A 278 -10.96 3.28 -2.71
CA PHE A 278 -11.90 3.85 -3.68
C PHE A 278 -12.33 2.85 -4.75
N PHE A 279 -11.40 2.07 -5.27
CA PHE A 279 -11.71 0.98 -6.21
C PHE A 279 -12.54 -0.12 -5.55
N LEU A 280 -12.22 -0.48 -4.31
CA LEU A 280 -13.00 -1.46 -3.53
C LEU A 280 -14.44 -0.99 -3.29
N ILE A 281 -14.64 0.28 -2.92
CA ILE A 281 -15.97 0.87 -2.74
C ILE A 281 -16.78 0.77 -4.04
N ALA A 282 -16.18 1.08 -5.19
CA ALA A 282 -16.83 0.95 -6.49
C ALA A 282 -17.20 -0.50 -6.80
N TRP A 283 -16.33 -1.46 -6.49
CA TRP A 283 -16.60 -2.89 -6.69
C TRP A 283 -17.70 -3.39 -5.76
N VAL A 284 -17.68 -2.99 -4.49
CA VAL A 284 -18.75 -3.32 -3.52
C VAL A 284 -20.10 -2.79 -4.01
N LYS A 285 -20.14 -1.57 -4.57
CA LYS A 285 -21.37 -1.04 -5.18
C LYS A 285 -21.80 -1.85 -6.40
N ARG A 286 -20.89 -2.19 -7.29
CA ARG A 286 -21.19 -2.97 -8.50
C ARG A 286 -21.79 -4.33 -8.19
N TYR A 287 -21.29 -5.01 -7.15
CA TYR A 287 -21.71 -6.32 -6.72
C TYR A 287 -22.73 -6.28 -5.56
N GLU A 288 -23.28 -5.11 -5.25
CA GLU A 288 -24.27 -4.88 -4.19
C GLU A 288 -23.86 -5.45 -2.81
N GLY A 289 -22.57 -5.45 -2.54
CA GLY A 289 -21.97 -5.95 -1.31
C GLY A 289 -21.48 -7.40 -1.36
N ASP A 290 -21.82 -8.16 -2.39
CA ASP A 290 -21.41 -9.57 -2.56
C ASP A 290 -20.09 -9.66 -3.35
N VAL A 291 -19.00 -9.18 -2.72
CA VAL A 291 -17.63 -9.26 -3.27
C VAL A 291 -16.90 -10.41 -2.59
N GLY A 292 -16.45 -11.37 -3.36
CA GLY A 292 -15.74 -12.54 -2.88
C GLY A 292 -14.24 -12.27 -2.60
N GLU A 293 -13.60 -13.21 -1.91
CA GLU A 293 -12.16 -13.12 -1.60
C GLU A 293 -11.29 -13.03 -2.87
N GLU A 294 -11.62 -13.77 -3.92
CA GLU A 294 -10.83 -13.78 -5.17
C GLU A 294 -10.89 -12.43 -5.90
N GLU A 295 -12.03 -11.75 -5.88
CA GLU A 295 -12.20 -10.42 -6.44
C GLU A 295 -11.35 -9.40 -5.68
N VAL A 296 -11.39 -9.43 -4.35
CA VAL A 296 -10.57 -8.56 -3.49
C VAL A 296 -9.08 -8.79 -3.76
N LEU A 297 -8.66 -10.05 -3.79
CA LEU A 297 -7.27 -10.41 -4.06
C LEU A 297 -6.83 -9.98 -5.46
N SER A 298 -7.69 -10.08 -6.46
CA SER A 298 -7.40 -9.64 -7.84
C SER A 298 -7.23 -8.13 -7.95
N LEU A 299 -8.05 -7.35 -7.24
CA LEU A 299 -7.91 -5.90 -7.21
C LEU A 299 -6.61 -5.48 -6.51
N ILE A 300 -6.27 -6.11 -5.37
CA ILE A 300 -4.99 -5.86 -4.69
C ILE A 300 -3.81 -6.23 -5.60
N GLU A 301 -3.89 -7.33 -6.35
CA GLU A 301 -2.88 -7.69 -7.34
C GLU A 301 -2.67 -6.60 -8.38
N CYS A 302 -3.76 -6.07 -8.93
CA CYS A 302 -3.71 -5.01 -9.93
C CYS A 302 -3.03 -3.74 -9.36
N ALA A 303 -3.42 -3.33 -8.16
CA ALA A 303 -2.83 -2.19 -7.47
C ALA A 303 -1.32 -2.39 -7.21
N GLU A 304 -0.94 -3.57 -6.71
CA GLU A 304 0.44 -3.92 -6.43
C GLU A 304 1.31 -3.93 -7.70
N HIS A 305 0.80 -4.51 -8.78
CA HIS A 305 1.52 -4.48 -10.05
C HIS A 305 1.77 -3.07 -10.54
N SER A 306 0.78 -2.19 -10.44
CA SER A 306 0.88 -0.79 -10.88
C SER A 306 1.96 -0.04 -10.11
N THR A 307 2.10 -0.31 -8.82
CA THR A 307 3.04 0.41 -7.94
C THR A 307 4.44 -0.19 -7.90
N MET A 308 4.59 -1.51 -8.14
CA MET A 308 5.89 -2.21 -8.01
C MET A 308 6.59 -2.44 -9.34
N HIS A 309 5.85 -2.59 -10.44
CA HIS A 309 6.42 -3.04 -11.70
C HIS A 309 6.35 -2.00 -12.83
N PHE A 310 5.73 -0.85 -12.60
CA PHE A 310 5.63 0.24 -13.58
C PHE A 310 6.29 1.52 -13.07
N PRO A 311 7.61 1.70 -13.28
CA PRO A 311 8.35 2.86 -12.77
C PRO A 311 7.73 4.20 -13.17
N ARG A 312 7.31 4.34 -14.41
CA ARG A 312 6.68 5.59 -14.90
C ARG A 312 5.38 5.92 -14.19
N TYR A 313 4.58 4.91 -13.88
CA TYR A 313 3.37 5.10 -13.07
C TYR A 313 3.75 5.55 -11.66
N THR A 314 4.71 4.88 -11.03
CA THR A 314 5.19 5.20 -9.68
C THR A 314 5.79 6.61 -9.61
N GLU A 315 6.59 7.01 -10.61
CA GLU A 315 7.14 8.37 -10.71
C GLU A 315 6.03 9.43 -10.84
N ALA A 316 5.06 9.19 -11.72
CA ALA A 316 3.91 10.08 -11.90
C ALA A 316 3.08 10.20 -10.62
N TRP A 317 2.84 9.08 -9.95
CA TRP A 317 2.12 9.01 -8.69
C TRP A 317 2.84 9.79 -7.59
N ASN A 318 4.14 9.53 -7.40
CA ASN A 318 4.95 10.24 -6.41
C ASN A 318 4.98 11.75 -6.69
N ALA A 319 5.15 12.15 -7.94
CA ALA A 319 5.13 13.57 -8.33
C ALA A 319 3.77 14.22 -8.03
N TYR A 320 2.68 13.54 -8.30
CA TYR A 320 1.33 14.04 -8.01
C TYR A 320 1.10 14.24 -6.51
N ILE A 321 1.49 13.26 -5.69
CA ILE A 321 1.40 13.36 -4.22
C ILE A 321 2.24 14.50 -3.68
N GLN A 322 3.46 14.66 -4.17
CA GLN A 322 4.38 15.71 -3.68
C GLN A 322 4.01 17.12 -4.15
N ALA A 323 3.28 17.25 -5.26
CA ALA A 323 2.78 18.53 -5.73
C ALA A 323 1.52 19.01 -4.99
N GLY A 324 0.85 18.11 -4.25
CA GLY A 324 -0.37 18.41 -3.51
C GLY A 324 -0.12 19.09 -2.17
N GLU A 325 -1.13 19.03 -1.29
CA GLU A 325 -1.07 19.58 0.07
C GLU A 325 0.06 18.95 0.89
N GLN A 326 0.88 19.76 1.53
CA GLN A 326 2.04 19.33 2.29
C GLN A 326 1.90 19.52 3.80
N GLU A 327 0.96 20.33 4.27
CA GLU A 327 0.69 20.45 5.69
C GLU A 327 -0.02 19.18 6.21
N LEU A 328 0.37 18.70 7.39
CA LEU A 328 -0.09 17.42 7.92
C LEU A 328 -1.62 17.37 8.11
N LEU A 329 -2.18 18.31 8.86
CA LEU A 329 -3.61 18.29 9.19
C LEU A 329 -4.52 18.52 7.97
N PRO A 330 -4.28 19.50 7.09
CA PRO A 330 -5.03 19.66 5.85
C PRO A 330 -4.99 18.39 4.99
N TRP A 331 -3.81 17.77 4.86
CA TRP A 331 -3.64 16.55 4.10
C TRP A 331 -4.39 15.36 4.72
N MET A 332 -4.33 15.20 6.06
CA MET A 332 -5.10 14.18 6.78
C MET A 332 -6.61 14.36 6.57
N ARG A 333 -7.13 15.58 6.71
CA ARG A 333 -8.55 15.90 6.50
C ARG A 333 -9.02 15.60 5.08
N GLN A 334 -8.14 15.80 4.11
CA GLN A 334 -8.42 15.43 2.72
C GLN A 334 -8.46 13.93 2.52
N MET A 335 -7.62 13.16 3.18
CA MET A 335 -7.40 11.75 2.84
C MET A 335 -8.10 10.77 3.77
N LEU A 336 -8.27 11.09 5.05
CA LEU A 336 -8.66 10.12 6.08
C LEU A 336 -10.01 10.45 6.70
N VAL A 337 -10.83 9.43 6.86
CA VAL A 337 -12.17 9.53 7.46
C VAL A 337 -12.09 9.11 8.93
N CYS A 338 -12.13 10.09 9.82
CA CYS A 338 -12.08 9.89 11.26
C CYS A 338 -13.41 10.31 11.92
N GLY A 339 -13.76 9.66 13.04
CA GLY A 339 -14.91 10.02 13.87
C GLY A 339 -16.28 9.59 13.35
N GLU A 340 -16.34 8.61 12.47
CA GLU A 340 -17.60 8.00 11.99
C GLU A 340 -17.93 6.68 12.71
N CYS A 341 -17.76 6.65 14.03
CA CYS A 341 -18.20 5.48 14.83
C CYS A 341 -19.70 5.50 15.08
#